data_510383d526c7deb8a06a63556bd8ef87
#
_entry.id   510383d526c7deb8a06a63556bd8ef87
#
_cell.length_a   1.000
_cell.length_b   1.000
_cell.length_c   1.000
_cell.angle_alpha   90.00
_cell.angle_beta   90.00
_cell.angle_gamma   90.00
#
_symmetry.space_group_name_H-M   'P 1'
#
loop_
_entity.id
_entity.type
_entity.pdbx_description
1 polymer ?
#
loop_
_entity_poly.entity_id
_entity_poly.type
_entity_poly.pdbx_seq_one_letter_code
_entity_poly.pdbx_strand_id
1 'polypeptide(L)' 'MVHMIREVVGPGKYVFKVFNRNGALMYHGSSEATAMLLKTSLEDSEERYARQARKTSSDRSSD' A
#
# COMPACT_ATOMS: atom_id res chain seq x y z
N MET A 1 -2.15 0.83 7.55
CA MET A 1 -1.37 1.84 6.84
C MET A 1 -0.32 1.15 5.96
N VAL A 2 -0.25 1.57 4.70
CA VAL A 2 0.75 1.03 3.78
C VAL A 2 2.12 1.55 4.16
N HIS A 3 3.14 0.70 4.10
CA HIS A 3 4.50 1.06 4.46
C HIS A 3 5.54 0.45 3.56
N MET A 4 6.54 1.20 3.27
CA MET A 4 7.65 0.76 2.44
C MET A 4 8.94 0.88 3.23
N ILE A 5 9.76 -0.14 3.16
CA ILE A 5 11.09 -0.08 3.75
C ILE A 5 12.14 -0.35 2.68
N ARG A 6 13.29 0.26 2.87
CA ARG A 6 14.46 0.05 2.03
C ARG A 6 15.52 -0.65 2.86
N GLU A 7 16.01 -1.75 2.36
CA GLU A 7 17.01 -2.55 3.05
C GLU A 7 18.28 -2.60 2.21
N VAL A 8 19.41 -2.33 2.82
CA VAL A 8 20.70 -2.42 2.15
C VAL A 8 21.16 -3.87 2.20
N VAL A 9 21.37 -4.47 1.02
CA VAL A 9 21.79 -5.87 0.92
C VAL A 9 23.22 -6.02 0.43
N GLY A 10 23.88 -4.91 0.10
CA GLY A 10 25.28 -4.91 -0.33
C GLY A 10 25.67 -3.52 -0.78
N PRO A 11 26.94 -3.30 -1.15
CA PRO A 11 27.40 -1.98 -1.60
C PRO A 11 26.62 -1.53 -2.84
N GLY A 12 25.90 -0.42 -2.72
CA GLY A 12 25.09 0.11 -3.78
C GLY A 12 23.90 -0.74 -4.16
N LYS A 13 23.54 -1.73 -3.33
CA LYS A 13 22.42 -2.63 -3.60
C LYS A 13 21.36 -2.49 -2.53
N TYR A 14 20.13 -2.31 -2.98
CA TYR A 14 18.97 -2.11 -2.10
C TYR A 14 17.83 -3.03 -2.50
N VAL A 15 17.05 -3.41 -1.50
CA VAL A 15 15.81 -4.13 -1.71
C VAL A 15 14.69 -3.30 -1.11
N PHE A 16 13.60 -3.17 -1.84
CA PHE A 16 12.43 -2.43 -1.39
C PHE A 16 11.31 -3.42 -1.08
N LYS A 17 10.70 -3.24 0.07
CA LYS A 17 9.59 -4.08 0.52
C LYS A 17 8.40 -3.19 0.77
N VAL A 18 7.26 -3.58 0.26
CA VAL A 18 6.01 -2.84 0.46
C VAL A 18 5.04 -3.73 1.19
N PHE A 19 4.48 -3.20 2.29
CA PHE A 19 3.53 -3.92 3.12
C PHE A 19 2.18 -3.23 3.05
N ASN A 20 1.11 -4.00 3.04
CA ASN A 20 -0.23 -3.42 3.06
C ASN A 20 -0.60 -3.01 4.49
N ARG A 21 -1.79 -2.51 4.68
CA ARG A 21 -2.25 -2.03 5.98
C ARG A 21 -2.33 -3.15 7.03
N ASN A 22 -2.43 -4.39 6.58
CA ASN A 22 -2.49 -5.55 7.48
C ASN A 22 -1.12 -6.09 7.82
N GLY A 23 -0.06 -5.49 7.27
CA GLY A 23 1.30 -5.94 7.50
C GLY A 23 1.75 -7.07 6.59
N ALA A 24 0.97 -7.41 5.58
CA ALA A 24 1.35 -8.46 4.63
C ALA A 24 2.30 -7.90 3.58
N LEU A 25 3.34 -8.65 3.25
CA LEU A 25 4.31 -8.26 2.24
C LEU A 25 3.67 -8.34 0.86
N MET A 26 3.60 -7.21 0.17
CA MET A 26 2.98 -7.11 -1.14
C MET A 26 4.01 -7.04 -2.26
N TYR A 27 5.21 -6.59 -1.98
CA TYR A 27 6.27 -6.46 -2.97
C TYR A 27 7.62 -6.62 -2.32
N HIS A 28 8.53 -7.29 -3.03
CA HIS A 28 9.90 -7.46 -2.61
C HIS A 28 10.76 -7.46 -3.87
N GLY A 29 11.62 -6.49 -4.01
CA GLY A 29 12.45 -6.38 -5.20
C GLY A 29 13.37 -5.18 -5.15
N SER A 30 14.17 -5.02 -6.17
CA SER A 30 15.19 -3.98 -6.24
C SER A 30 14.73 -2.72 -6.98
N SER A 31 13.51 -2.69 -7.49
CA SER A 31 13.01 -1.55 -8.23
C SER A 31 12.28 -0.57 -7.32
N GLU A 32 12.89 0.56 -7.08
CA GLU A 32 12.28 1.64 -6.30
C GLU A 32 11.02 2.16 -6.99
N ALA A 33 11.09 2.35 -8.29
CA ALA A 33 9.95 2.86 -9.05
C ALA A 33 8.74 1.95 -8.92
N THR A 34 8.93 0.64 -9.03
CA THR A 34 7.86 -0.34 -8.90
C THR A 34 7.30 -0.31 -7.46
N ALA A 35 8.18 -0.25 -6.48
CA ALA A 35 7.76 -0.21 -5.08
C ALA A 35 6.92 1.03 -4.79
N MET A 36 7.34 2.17 -5.29
CA MET A 36 6.61 3.42 -5.09
C MET A 36 5.27 3.43 -5.79
N LEU A 37 5.21 2.90 -7.00
CA LEU A 37 3.96 2.77 -7.73
C LEU A 37 2.98 1.90 -6.97
N LEU A 38 3.46 0.78 -6.47
CA LEU A 38 2.62 -0.14 -5.73
C LEU A 38 2.16 0.48 -4.40
N LYS A 39 3.05 1.16 -3.71
CA LYS A 39 2.72 1.84 -2.47
C LYS A 39 1.60 2.85 -2.71
N THR A 40 1.75 3.69 -3.73
CA THR A 40 0.74 4.68 -4.08
C THR A 40 -0.59 4.02 -4.44
N SER A 41 -0.54 2.94 -5.20
CA SER A 41 -1.73 2.20 -5.60
C SER A 41 -2.45 1.60 -4.39
N LEU A 42 -1.71 1.03 -3.45
CA LEU A 42 -2.29 0.47 -2.24
C LEU A 42 -2.89 1.53 -1.35
N GLU A 43 -2.22 2.66 -1.22
CA GLU A 43 -2.73 3.79 -0.43
C GLU A 43 -4.02 4.32 -1.02
N ASP A 44 -4.07 4.44 -2.33
CA ASP A 44 -5.24 4.89 -3.04
C ASP A 44 -6.41 3.91 -2.86
N SER A 45 -6.13 2.62 -2.92
CA SER A 45 -7.13 1.59 -2.69
C SER A 45 -7.68 1.63 -1.27
N GLU A 46 -6.82 1.85 -0.29
CA GLU A 46 -7.24 1.96 1.10
C GLU A 46 -8.15 3.16 1.30
N GLU A 47 -7.79 4.27 0.70
CA GLU A 47 -8.58 5.48 0.78
C GLU A 47 -9.96 5.29 0.14
N ARG A 48 -10.00 4.67 -1.01
CA ARG A 48 -11.25 4.37 -1.70
C ARG A 48 -12.11 3.42 -0.89
N TYR A 49 -11.52 2.42 -0.31
CA TYR A 49 -12.23 1.45 0.51
C TYR A 49 -12.86 2.12 1.71
N ALA A 50 -12.12 2.98 2.39
CA ALA A 50 -12.62 3.71 3.54
C ALA A 50 -13.79 4.62 3.17
N ARG A 51 -13.69 5.30 2.05
CA ARG A 51 -14.74 6.15 1.53
C ARG A 51 -15.99 5.36 1.18
N GLN A 52 -15.77 4.23 0.51
CA GLN A 52 -16.84 3.35 0.07
C GLN A 52 -17.58 2.75 1.25
N ALA A 53 -16.86 2.36 2.28
CA ALA A 53 -17.48 1.83 3.50
C ALA A 53 -18.38 2.86 4.16
N ARG A 54 -17.94 4.10 4.24
CA ARG A 54 -18.72 5.20 4.80
C ARG A 54 -19.95 5.49 3.96
N LYS A 55 -19.77 5.51 2.65
CA LYS A 55 -20.84 5.77 1.71
C LYS A 55 -21.90 4.68 1.78
N THR A 56 -21.48 3.44 1.89
CA THR A 56 -22.39 2.31 2.00
C THR A 56 -23.26 2.43 3.25
N SER A 57 -22.68 2.86 4.35
CA SER A 57 -23.41 3.11 5.57
C SER A 57 -24.47 4.18 5.39
N SER A 58 -24.10 5.27 4.73
CA SER A 58 -25.00 6.35 4.41
C SER A 58 -26.15 5.91 3.53
N ASP A 59 -25.83 5.15 2.51
CA ASP A 59 -26.83 4.64 1.57
C ASP A 59 -27.83 3.77 2.29
N ARG A 60 -27.35 2.96 3.19
CA ARG A 60 -28.21 2.09 3.96
C ARG A 60 -29.18 2.87 4.82
N SER A 61 -28.73 3.97 5.39
CA SER A 61 -29.61 4.81 6.19
C SER A 61 -30.63 5.51 5.32
N SER A 62 -30.33 5.78 4.07
CA SER A 62 -31.29 6.46 3.22
C SER A 62 -32.34 5.51 2.64
N ASP A 63 -32.05 4.24 2.65
CA ASP A 63 -33.01 3.26 2.22
C ASP A 63 -34.02 2.94 3.28
#